data_57fcaf7b6360511c7a3bb216f43b9a37
#
_entry.id   57fcaf7b6360511c7a3bb216f43b9a37
#
_cell.length_a   1.000
_cell.length_b   1.000
_cell.length_c   1.000
_cell.angle_alpha   90.00
_cell.angle_beta   90.00
_cell.angle_gamma   90.00
#
_symmetry.space_group_name_H-M   'P 1'
#
loop_
_entity.id
_entity.type
_entity.pdbx_description
1 polymer ?
#
loop_
_entity_poly.entity_id
_entity_poly.type
_entity_poly.pdbx_seq_one_letter_code
_entity_poly.pdbx_strand_id
1 'polypeptide(L)'
;TVTGVQTCALPIFSLMLYYLSPFGLSKRTQVGMQAPAGMVASQALETPEGEVRIALNGVESGSAASSSTSVQHVAFQTDDIFETAAVLSAGAFAALPVPEAYYSDLAQRHDMDEALLAALKATNILYDRDGNGGEFFQLYCLPLSSGLFFEIVQRKGGYSGYGAANSPVRRSALAQLPPHRPTPLDPKKAEIHV
;
A
#
# COMPACT_ATOMS: atom_id res chain seq x y z
N THR A 1 -28.17 17.78 -23.07
CA THR A 1 -26.92 18.45 -22.68
C THR A 1 -26.50 17.88 -21.33
N VAL A 2 -25.61 16.93 -21.34
CA VAL A 2 -25.08 16.31 -20.13
C VAL A 2 -23.80 17.09 -19.80
N THR A 3 -23.90 18.01 -18.87
CA THR A 3 -22.76 18.81 -18.41
C THR A 3 -22.72 18.72 -16.90
N GLY A 4 -21.73 18.04 -16.35
CA GLY A 4 -21.44 18.16 -14.93
C GLY A 4 -21.06 16.88 -14.19
N VAL A 5 -21.44 15.70 -14.65
CA VAL A 5 -21.11 14.43 -13.98
C VAL A 5 -19.86 13.76 -14.55
N GLN A 6 -19.39 14.20 -15.71
CA GLN A 6 -18.33 13.53 -16.46
C GLN A 6 -16.90 13.95 -16.12
N THR A 7 -16.69 15.10 -15.48
CA THR A 7 -15.34 15.62 -15.28
C THR A 7 -14.54 14.92 -14.16
N CYS A 8 -15.19 14.33 -13.18
CA CYS A 8 -14.49 13.64 -12.10
C CYS A 8 -14.26 12.15 -12.38
N ALA A 9 -15.09 11.52 -13.22
CA ALA A 9 -14.95 10.12 -13.59
C ALA A 9 -14.00 9.89 -14.78
N LEU A 10 -13.84 10.88 -15.67
CA LEU A 10 -13.03 10.77 -16.87
C LEU A 10 -11.56 10.39 -16.62
N PRO A 11 -10.82 10.94 -15.66
CA PRO A 11 -9.43 10.54 -15.43
C PRO A 11 -9.29 9.07 -15.04
N ILE A 12 -10.19 8.55 -14.20
CA ILE A 12 -10.15 7.15 -13.77
C ILE A 12 -10.52 6.22 -14.93
N PHE A 13 -11.55 6.55 -15.70
CA PHE A 13 -11.93 5.78 -16.89
C PHE A 13 -10.84 5.79 -17.95
N SER A 14 -10.21 6.93 -18.20
CA SER A 14 -9.12 7.04 -19.18
C SER A 14 -7.90 6.24 -18.76
N LEU A 15 -7.50 6.31 -17.48
CA LEU A 15 -6.42 5.49 -16.92
C LEU A 15 -6.76 4.00 -16.97
N MET A 16 -7.99 3.65 -16.64
CA MET A 16 -8.45 2.26 -16.70
C MET A 16 -8.40 1.72 -18.11
N LEU A 17 -8.90 2.46 -19.11
CA LEU A 17 -8.82 2.09 -20.53
C LEU A 17 -7.37 1.98 -21.00
N TYR A 18 -6.51 2.89 -20.56
CA TYR A 18 -5.09 2.85 -20.86
C TYR A 18 -4.42 1.56 -20.37
N TYR A 19 -4.74 1.09 -19.16
CA TYR A 19 -4.16 -0.15 -18.64
C TYR A 19 -4.82 -1.41 -19.20
N LEU A 20 -6.13 -1.39 -19.47
CA LEU A 20 -6.85 -2.55 -20.00
C LEU A 20 -6.48 -2.86 -21.47
N SER A 21 -6.35 -1.84 -22.31
CA SER A 21 -6.18 -2.03 -23.75
C SER A 21 -4.74 -2.43 -24.14
N PRO A 22 -3.70 -1.60 -23.89
CA PRO A 22 -2.35 -1.93 -24.35
C PRO A 22 -1.63 -3.00 -23.49
N PHE A 23 -2.02 -3.17 -22.20
CA PHE A 23 -1.33 -4.08 -21.31
C PHE A 23 -2.09 -5.39 -21.04
N GLY A 24 -3.27 -5.57 -21.63
CA GLY A 24 -4.05 -6.79 -21.46
C GLY A 24 -4.52 -7.06 -20.03
N LEU A 25 -4.58 -6.04 -19.18
CA LEU A 25 -5.04 -6.20 -17.80
C LEU A 25 -6.55 -6.46 -17.77
N SER A 26 -7.01 -7.20 -16.78
CA SER A 26 -8.42 -7.46 -16.51
C SER A 26 -8.88 -6.76 -15.24
N LYS A 27 -10.16 -6.40 -15.16
CA LYS A 27 -10.76 -5.86 -13.95
C LYS A 27 -10.96 -6.94 -12.91
N ARG A 28 -10.62 -6.63 -11.66
CA ARG A 28 -11.06 -7.38 -10.48
C ARG A 28 -12.24 -6.68 -9.81
N THR A 29 -12.85 -7.37 -8.86
CA THR A 29 -13.97 -6.82 -8.08
C THR A 29 -13.58 -5.47 -7.47
N GLN A 30 -14.44 -4.48 -7.64
CA GLN A 30 -14.27 -3.16 -7.04
C GLN A 30 -14.41 -3.26 -5.53
N VAL A 31 -13.47 -2.65 -4.79
CA VAL A 31 -13.51 -2.58 -3.34
C VAL A 31 -13.76 -1.13 -2.94
N GLY A 32 -14.87 -0.90 -2.24
CA GLY A 32 -15.14 0.38 -1.58
C GLY A 32 -14.36 0.43 -0.26
N MET A 33 -13.60 1.48 -0.03
CA MET A 33 -12.92 1.72 1.23
C MET A 33 -13.42 3.01 1.86
N GLN A 34 -13.74 2.96 3.16
CA GLN A 34 -14.04 4.15 3.92
C GLN A 34 -12.74 4.91 4.25
N ALA A 35 -12.66 6.16 3.86
CA ALA A 35 -11.56 7.05 4.20
C ALA A 35 -12.09 8.26 4.98
N PRO A 36 -11.26 8.97 5.76
CA PRO A 36 -11.70 10.16 6.50
C PRO A 36 -12.31 11.26 5.62
N ALA A 37 -11.95 11.28 4.34
CA ALA A 37 -12.46 12.24 3.34
C ALA A 37 -13.71 11.75 2.58
N GLY A 38 -14.32 10.62 2.96
CA GLY A 38 -15.46 10.01 2.28
C GLY A 38 -15.16 8.62 1.71
N MET A 39 -16.06 8.09 0.88
CA MET A 39 -15.88 6.81 0.21
C MET A 39 -14.84 6.95 -0.89
N VAL A 40 -13.84 6.08 -0.87
CA VAL A 40 -12.86 5.92 -1.94
C VAL A 40 -13.24 4.69 -2.76
N ALA A 41 -13.55 4.90 -4.02
CA ALA A 41 -13.72 3.79 -4.96
C ALA A 41 -12.34 3.34 -5.41
N SER A 42 -11.99 2.10 -5.11
CA SER A 42 -10.75 1.47 -5.57
C SER A 42 -11.07 0.42 -6.63
N GLN A 43 -10.50 0.57 -7.82
CA GLN A 43 -10.59 -0.41 -8.89
C GLN A 43 -9.25 -1.09 -9.08
N ALA A 44 -9.21 -2.39 -8.85
CA ALA A 44 -8.03 -3.20 -9.13
C ALA A 44 -8.05 -3.73 -10.56
N LEU A 45 -6.90 -3.66 -11.20
CA LEU A 45 -6.58 -4.24 -12.51
C LEU A 45 -5.44 -5.23 -12.32
N GLU A 46 -5.45 -6.33 -13.05
CA GLU A 46 -4.48 -7.41 -12.87
C GLU A 46 -4.17 -8.10 -14.20
N THR A 47 -2.91 -8.53 -14.39
CA THR A 47 -2.55 -9.45 -15.46
C THR A 47 -3.20 -10.82 -15.26
N PRO A 48 -3.41 -11.62 -16.32
CA PRO A 48 -4.00 -12.95 -16.19
C PRO A 48 -3.29 -13.84 -15.16
N GLU A 49 -1.97 -13.75 -15.09
CA GLU A 49 -1.11 -14.52 -14.18
C GLU A 49 -1.07 -13.92 -12.76
N GLY A 50 -1.57 -12.71 -12.58
CA GLY A 50 -1.58 -12.00 -11.30
C GLY A 50 -0.23 -11.41 -10.88
N GLU A 51 0.74 -11.38 -11.78
CA GLU A 51 2.09 -10.86 -11.52
C GLU A 51 2.12 -9.35 -11.35
N VAL A 52 1.29 -8.64 -12.12
CA VAL A 52 1.15 -7.18 -12.03
C VAL A 52 -0.26 -6.83 -11.58
N ARG A 53 -0.36 -6.02 -10.54
CA ARG A 53 -1.61 -5.50 -10.00
C ARG A 53 -1.52 -3.99 -9.87
N ILE A 54 -2.53 -3.29 -10.38
CA ILE A 54 -2.65 -1.84 -10.31
C ILE A 54 -3.94 -1.49 -9.60
N ALA A 55 -3.86 -0.75 -8.51
CA ALA A 55 -5.01 -0.21 -7.81
C ALA A 55 -5.19 1.27 -8.16
N LEU A 56 -6.31 1.60 -8.79
CA LEU A 56 -6.71 2.96 -9.11
C LEU A 56 -7.68 3.44 -8.02
N ASN A 57 -7.25 4.43 -7.26
CA ASN A 57 -8.04 5.01 -6.18
C ASN A 57 -8.62 6.34 -6.64
N GLY A 58 -9.95 6.45 -6.62
CA GLY A 58 -10.68 7.68 -6.88
C GLY A 58 -11.27 8.26 -5.61
N VAL A 59 -11.08 9.54 -5.36
CA VAL A 59 -11.75 10.24 -4.28
C VAL A 59 -13.04 10.81 -4.83
N GLU A 60 -14.18 10.52 -4.19
CA GLU A 60 -15.46 11.14 -4.56
C GLU A 60 -15.40 12.67 -4.36
N SER A 61 -16.03 13.36 -5.30
CA SER A 61 -16.01 14.82 -5.41
C SER A 61 -16.50 15.51 -4.13
N GLY A 62 -15.69 16.40 -3.60
CA GLY A 62 -16.02 17.22 -2.42
C GLY A 62 -14.83 17.50 -1.51
N SER A 63 -13.74 16.75 -1.60
CA SER A 63 -12.51 17.07 -0.91
C SER A 63 -11.60 17.93 -1.79
N ALA A 64 -10.93 18.91 -1.20
CA ALA A 64 -9.87 19.69 -1.83
C ALA A 64 -8.60 18.85 -2.13
N ALA A 65 -8.78 17.55 -2.36
CA ALA A 65 -7.70 16.65 -2.79
C ALA A 65 -7.24 17.11 -4.17
N SER A 66 -5.95 17.35 -4.28
CA SER A 66 -5.31 17.87 -5.48
C SER A 66 -5.73 17.07 -6.72
N SER A 67 -6.02 17.75 -7.79
CA SER A 67 -6.37 17.19 -9.11
C SER A 67 -5.20 16.48 -9.80
N SER A 68 -4.09 16.22 -9.11
CA SER A 68 -2.91 15.56 -9.67
C SER A 68 -3.01 14.05 -9.50
N THR A 69 -2.96 13.34 -10.61
CA THR A 69 -2.78 11.90 -10.63
C THR A 69 -1.32 11.58 -10.36
N SER A 70 -1.03 10.84 -9.28
CA SER A 70 0.33 10.45 -8.94
C SER A 70 0.38 8.99 -8.50
N VAL A 71 1.53 8.34 -8.69
CA VAL A 71 1.80 7.03 -8.09
C VAL A 71 1.99 7.22 -6.59
N GLN A 72 1.14 6.62 -5.78
CA GLN A 72 1.22 6.70 -4.33
C GLN A 72 2.26 5.74 -3.77
N HIS A 73 2.25 4.51 -4.23
CA HIS A 73 3.20 3.48 -3.79
C HIS A 73 3.45 2.44 -4.88
N VAL A 74 4.53 1.72 -4.70
CA VAL A 74 4.85 0.50 -5.45
C VAL A 74 5.06 -0.62 -4.44
N ALA A 75 4.34 -1.73 -4.62
CA ALA A 75 4.45 -2.92 -3.79
C ALA A 75 5.24 -4.01 -4.52
N PHE A 76 6.19 -4.61 -3.82
CA PHE A 76 6.97 -5.76 -4.29
C PHE A 76 6.57 -7.01 -3.51
N GLN A 77 6.29 -8.08 -4.21
CA GLN A 77 6.00 -9.36 -3.58
C GLN A 77 7.29 -10.13 -3.29
N THR A 78 7.32 -10.80 -2.15
CA THR A 78 8.39 -11.70 -1.73
C THR A 78 7.81 -13.04 -1.26
N ASP A 79 8.62 -14.08 -1.29
CA ASP A 79 8.28 -15.40 -0.75
C ASP A 79 8.56 -15.50 0.76
N ASP A 80 9.48 -14.68 1.28
CA ASP A 80 9.75 -14.55 2.72
C ASP A 80 9.95 -13.09 3.11
N ILE A 81 8.94 -12.55 3.79
CA ILE A 81 8.94 -11.14 4.20
C ILE A 81 9.89 -10.88 5.39
N PHE A 82 10.11 -11.88 6.25
CA PHE A 82 11.01 -11.72 7.39
C PHE A 82 12.47 -11.70 6.97
N GLU A 83 12.86 -12.59 6.06
CA GLU A 83 14.19 -12.58 5.44
C GLU A 83 14.41 -11.27 4.69
N THR A 84 13.42 -10.86 3.88
CA THR A 84 13.48 -9.60 3.14
C THR A 84 13.61 -8.39 4.09
N ALA A 85 12.85 -8.35 5.18
CA ALA A 85 12.94 -7.29 6.18
C ALA A 85 14.32 -7.23 6.85
N ALA A 86 14.94 -8.38 7.12
CA ALA A 86 16.29 -8.45 7.67
C ALA A 86 17.34 -7.88 6.71
N VAL A 87 17.27 -8.24 5.43
CA VAL A 87 18.16 -7.71 4.38
C VAL A 87 17.98 -6.20 4.22
N LEU A 88 16.74 -5.73 4.18
CA LEU A 88 16.44 -4.31 4.03
C LEU A 88 16.92 -3.48 5.22
N SER A 89 16.75 -3.97 6.44
CA SER A 89 17.22 -3.27 7.64
C SER A 89 18.74 -3.24 7.79
N ALA A 90 19.45 -4.21 7.25
CA ALA A 90 20.92 -4.17 7.17
C ALA A 90 21.43 -3.13 6.16
N GLY A 91 20.58 -2.73 5.19
CA GLY A 91 20.80 -1.63 4.27
C GLY A 91 20.37 -0.27 4.86
N ALA A 92 20.23 0.72 4.01
CA ALA A 92 19.74 2.06 4.41
C ALA A 92 18.21 2.18 4.37
N PHE A 93 17.49 1.07 4.42
CA PHE A 93 16.04 1.05 4.26
C PHE A 93 15.35 1.27 5.61
N ALA A 94 14.61 2.35 5.73
CA ALA A 94 13.86 2.64 6.95
C ALA A 94 12.41 2.15 6.82
N ALA A 95 12.06 1.15 7.65
CA ALA A 95 10.67 0.72 7.80
C ALA A 95 9.85 1.78 8.52
N LEU A 96 8.57 1.90 8.16
CA LEU A 96 7.61 2.72 8.89
C LEU A 96 7.37 2.09 10.26
N PRO A 97 7.65 2.79 11.39
CA PRO A 97 7.39 2.27 12.72
C PRO A 97 5.89 2.03 12.92
N VAL A 98 5.52 0.83 13.33
CA VAL A 98 4.12 0.47 13.61
C VAL A 98 3.87 0.58 15.11
N PRO A 99 2.80 1.30 15.54
CA PRO A 99 2.48 1.45 16.94
C PRO A 99 2.25 0.11 17.64
N GLU A 100 2.73 -0.02 18.89
CA GLU A 100 2.58 -1.26 19.68
C GLU A 100 1.12 -1.66 19.91
N ALA A 101 0.23 -0.67 20.02
CA ALA A 101 -1.19 -0.90 20.17
C ALA A 101 -1.80 -1.73 19.03
N TYR A 102 -1.23 -1.63 17.80
CA TYR A 102 -1.64 -2.46 16.68
C TYR A 102 -1.44 -3.95 16.96
N TYR A 103 -0.28 -4.33 17.50
CA TYR A 103 0.02 -5.75 17.77
C TYR A 103 -0.79 -6.30 18.94
N SER A 104 -1.10 -5.45 19.93
CA SER A 104 -2.01 -5.81 21.01
C SER A 104 -3.43 -6.06 20.51
N ASP A 105 -3.93 -5.23 19.61
CA ASP A 105 -5.22 -5.39 18.95
C ASP A 105 -5.22 -6.61 18.00
N LEU A 106 -4.13 -6.82 17.27
CA LEU A 106 -3.98 -7.97 16.40
C LEU A 106 -4.07 -9.29 17.16
N ALA A 107 -3.41 -9.39 18.32
CA ALA A 107 -3.46 -10.55 19.19
C ALA A 107 -4.88 -10.84 19.74
N GLN A 108 -5.69 -9.79 19.94
CA GLN A 108 -7.07 -9.95 20.39
C GLN A 108 -8.01 -10.39 19.24
N ARG A 109 -7.74 -9.96 18.02
CA ARG A 109 -8.58 -10.27 16.85
C ARG A 109 -8.31 -11.65 16.27
N HIS A 110 -7.10 -12.13 16.40
CA HIS A 110 -6.64 -13.39 15.84
C HIS A 110 -6.01 -14.24 16.93
N ASP A 111 -6.34 -15.52 16.96
CA ASP A 111 -5.63 -16.51 17.76
C ASP A 111 -4.27 -16.79 17.08
N MET A 112 -3.27 -15.98 17.44
CA MET A 112 -1.95 -16.01 16.82
C MET A 112 -0.93 -16.70 17.70
N ASP A 113 0.00 -17.37 17.06
CA ASP A 113 1.21 -17.86 17.71
C ASP A 113 2.03 -16.68 18.28
N GLU A 114 2.47 -16.79 19.53
CA GLU A 114 3.21 -15.73 20.21
C GLU A 114 4.56 -15.42 19.55
N ALA A 115 5.22 -16.42 18.97
CA ALA A 115 6.46 -16.23 18.26
C ALA A 115 6.25 -15.46 16.96
N LEU A 116 5.17 -15.75 16.22
CA LEU A 116 4.79 -14.99 15.04
C LEU A 116 4.47 -13.54 15.40
N LEU A 117 3.69 -13.29 16.44
CA LEU A 117 3.34 -11.95 16.90
C LEU A 117 4.60 -11.15 17.28
N ALA A 118 5.53 -11.78 18.00
CA ALA A 118 6.80 -11.17 18.38
C ALA A 118 7.65 -10.82 17.15
N ALA A 119 7.71 -11.70 16.15
CA ALA A 119 8.44 -11.47 14.90
C ALA A 119 7.84 -10.31 14.10
N LEU A 120 6.51 -10.26 13.96
CA LEU A 120 5.80 -9.15 13.30
C LEU A 120 6.13 -7.81 13.96
N LYS A 121 6.05 -7.75 15.30
CA LYS A 121 6.37 -6.57 16.09
C LYS A 121 7.82 -6.13 15.93
N ALA A 122 8.76 -7.05 16.00
CA ALA A 122 10.19 -6.76 15.89
C ALA A 122 10.59 -6.20 14.53
N THR A 123 9.83 -6.53 13.48
CA THR A 123 10.12 -6.16 12.10
C THR A 123 9.20 -5.07 11.53
N ASN A 124 8.26 -4.52 12.31
CA ASN A 124 7.22 -3.59 11.87
C ASN A 124 6.35 -4.12 10.73
N ILE A 125 6.15 -5.43 10.66
CA ILE A 125 5.30 -6.08 9.66
C ILE A 125 3.85 -6.06 10.15
N LEU A 126 2.95 -5.63 9.28
CA LEU A 126 1.51 -5.72 9.50
C LEU A 126 0.98 -7.04 8.95
N TYR A 127 -0.13 -7.49 9.50
CA TYR A 127 -0.75 -8.76 9.17
C TYR A 127 -2.24 -8.58 8.91
N ASP A 128 -2.77 -9.36 7.98
CA ASP A 128 -4.20 -9.49 7.73
C ASP A 128 -4.52 -10.95 7.39
N ARG A 129 -5.74 -11.38 7.68
CA ARG A 129 -6.21 -12.74 7.39
C ARG A 129 -7.63 -12.66 6.85
N ASP A 130 -7.86 -13.29 5.71
CA ASP A 130 -9.20 -13.35 5.13
C ASP A 130 -10.06 -14.48 5.74
N GLY A 131 -11.35 -14.46 5.40
CA GLY A 131 -12.31 -15.45 5.91
C GLY A 131 -12.07 -16.89 5.42
N ASN A 132 -11.20 -17.10 4.45
CA ASN A 132 -10.81 -18.40 3.89
C ASN A 132 -9.50 -18.91 4.50
N GLY A 133 -8.89 -18.16 5.41
CA GLY A 133 -7.63 -18.52 6.07
C GLY A 133 -6.39 -18.08 5.28
N GLY A 134 -6.55 -17.35 4.19
CA GLY A 134 -5.44 -16.73 3.49
C GLY A 134 -4.81 -15.62 4.33
N GLU A 135 -3.49 -15.52 4.31
CA GLU A 135 -2.70 -14.60 5.12
C GLU A 135 -1.98 -13.57 4.26
N PHE A 136 -1.87 -12.37 4.77
CA PHE A 136 -1.20 -11.25 4.12
C PHE A 136 -0.29 -10.51 5.08
N PHE A 137 0.94 -10.36 4.68
CA PHE A 137 1.97 -9.66 5.42
C PHE A 137 2.39 -8.42 4.65
N GLN A 138 2.58 -7.29 5.33
CA GLN A 138 2.92 -6.00 4.73
C GLN A 138 4.02 -5.31 5.52
N LEU A 139 5.06 -4.86 4.85
CA LEU A 139 6.10 -3.99 5.40
C LEU A 139 6.10 -2.69 4.60
N TYR A 140 5.83 -1.58 5.27
CA TYR A 140 5.87 -0.26 4.66
C TYR A 140 7.21 0.44 4.90
N CYS A 141 7.72 1.10 3.86
CA CYS A 141 8.83 2.03 4.01
C CYS A 141 8.38 3.42 4.43
N LEU A 142 9.29 4.19 4.98
CA LEU A 142 9.10 5.62 5.10
C LEU A 142 8.93 6.26 3.72
N PRO A 143 8.00 7.22 3.57
CA PRO A 143 7.82 7.92 2.31
C PRO A 143 9.06 8.69 1.90
N LEU A 144 9.33 8.71 0.60
CA LEU A 144 10.30 9.61 0.00
C LEU A 144 9.80 11.07 0.08
N SER A 145 10.67 12.03 -0.21
CA SER A 145 10.32 13.46 -0.22
C SER A 145 9.18 13.80 -1.18
N SER A 146 8.97 13.00 -2.22
CA SER A 146 7.85 13.10 -3.16
C SER A 146 6.51 12.59 -2.62
N GLY A 147 6.52 11.94 -1.45
CA GLY A 147 5.36 11.22 -0.90
C GLY A 147 5.18 9.79 -1.44
N LEU A 148 5.96 9.38 -2.47
CA LEU A 148 6.01 8.00 -2.92
C LEU A 148 6.61 7.12 -1.83
N PHE A 149 6.03 5.95 -1.59
CA PHE A 149 6.60 4.95 -0.69
C PHE A 149 6.64 3.57 -1.35
N PHE A 150 7.46 2.71 -0.78
CA PHE A 150 7.53 1.31 -1.17
C PHE A 150 6.85 0.44 -0.12
N GLU A 151 6.35 -0.69 -0.58
CA GLU A 151 5.72 -1.70 0.23
C GLU A 151 6.30 -3.07 -0.15
N ILE A 152 6.59 -3.90 0.84
CA ILE A 152 6.93 -5.30 0.63
C ILE A 152 5.75 -6.13 1.11
N VAL A 153 5.34 -7.09 0.31
CA VAL A 153 4.17 -7.92 0.62
C VAL A 153 4.47 -9.41 0.46
N GLN A 154 3.86 -10.21 1.31
CA GLN A 154 3.81 -11.65 1.15
C GLN A 154 2.37 -12.12 1.27
N ARG A 155 1.97 -13.03 0.39
CA ARG A 155 0.66 -13.70 0.42
C ARG A 155 0.84 -15.18 0.64
N LYS A 156 0.06 -15.75 1.56
CA LYS A 156 0.01 -17.19 1.83
C LYS A 156 -1.43 -17.68 1.76
N GLY A 157 -1.62 -18.97 1.55
CA GLY A 157 -2.93 -19.62 1.63
C GLY A 157 -3.99 -19.08 0.65
N GLY A 158 -3.57 -18.50 -0.49
CA GLY A 158 -4.51 -17.98 -1.49
C GLY A 158 -5.18 -16.65 -1.11
N TYR A 159 -4.58 -15.87 -0.21
CA TYR A 159 -5.10 -14.54 0.14
C TYR A 159 -5.36 -13.69 -1.11
N SER A 160 -6.59 -13.26 -1.30
CA SER A 160 -7.05 -12.51 -2.47
C SER A 160 -7.22 -11.00 -2.24
N GLY A 161 -7.10 -10.55 -0.98
CA GLY A 161 -7.26 -9.15 -0.60
C GLY A 161 -6.06 -8.27 -0.97
N TYR A 162 -6.17 -6.98 -0.60
CA TYR A 162 -5.17 -5.95 -0.85
C TYR A 162 -4.67 -5.31 0.46
N GLY A 163 -4.87 -5.98 1.61
CA GLY A 163 -4.45 -5.45 2.90
C GLY A 163 -5.14 -4.14 3.31
N ALA A 164 -6.34 -3.90 2.81
CA ALA A 164 -7.09 -2.66 3.08
C ALA A 164 -7.31 -2.41 4.57
N ALA A 165 -7.44 -3.48 5.38
CA ALA A 165 -7.58 -3.41 6.83
C ALA A 165 -6.41 -2.69 7.52
N ASN A 166 -5.21 -2.75 6.95
CA ASN A 166 -4.01 -2.13 7.50
C ASN A 166 -3.81 -0.66 7.08
N SER A 167 -4.58 -0.16 6.11
CA SER A 167 -4.47 1.23 5.64
C SER A 167 -4.69 2.29 6.73
N PRO A 168 -5.63 2.14 7.68
CA PRO A 168 -5.79 3.08 8.80
C PRO A 168 -4.56 3.10 9.72
N VAL A 169 -3.96 1.93 9.97
CA VAL A 169 -2.75 1.78 10.80
C VAL A 169 -1.58 2.54 10.18
N ARG A 170 -1.34 2.35 8.88
CA ARG A 170 -0.31 3.09 8.13
C ARG A 170 -0.50 4.60 8.24
N ARG A 171 -1.73 5.10 8.05
CA ARG A 171 -2.03 6.54 8.18
C ARG A 171 -1.75 7.06 9.58
N SER A 172 -2.16 6.32 10.60
CA SER A 172 -1.90 6.67 12.00
C SER A 172 -0.40 6.69 12.32
N ALA A 173 0.35 5.69 11.84
CA ALA A 173 1.80 5.63 12.00
C ALA A 173 2.50 6.83 11.34
N LEU A 174 2.09 7.18 10.11
CA LEU A 174 2.63 8.35 9.41
C LEU A 174 2.34 9.67 10.14
N ALA A 175 1.16 9.81 10.73
CA ALA A 175 0.80 11.01 11.48
C ALA A 175 1.60 11.20 12.78
N GLN A 176 2.22 10.13 13.29
CA GLN A 176 3.08 10.16 14.49
C GLN A 176 4.54 10.45 14.16
N LEU A 177 4.93 10.42 12.89
CA LEU A 177 6.29 10.77 12.51
C LEU A 177 6.55 12.26 12.75
N PRO A 178 7.76 12.62 13.20
CA PRO A 178 8.16 14.02 13.23
C PRO A 178 8.08 14.61 11.81
N PRO A 179 7.78 15.92 11.68
CA PRO A 179 7.74 16.57 10.38
C PRO A 179 9.05 16.31 9.62
N HIS A 180 8.93 15.64 8.48
CA HIS A 180 10.09 15.27 7.68
C HIS A 180 10.78 16.52 7.16
N ARG A 181 11.97 16.83 7.68
CA ARG A 181 12.90 17.77 7.01
C ARG A 181 13.57 16.99 5.89
N PRO A 182 13.36 17.36 4.62
CA PRO A 182 14.10 16.72 3.54
C PRO A 182 15.60 16.94 3.80
N THR A 183 16.34 15.86 3.96
CA THR A 183 17.81 15.93 3.95
C THR A 183 18.20 16.40 2.56
N PRO A 184 18.95 17.49 2.40
CA PRO A 184 19.45 17.89 1.10
C PRO A 184 20.21 16.71 0.49
N LEU A 185 19.85 16.32 -0.72
CA LEU A 185 20.62 15.33 -1.48
C LEU A 185 22.05 15.85 -1.57
N ASP A 186 23.01 15.11 -1.04
CA ASP A 186 24.41 15.40 -1.25
C ASP A 186 24.71 15.15 -2.74
N PRO A 187 24.94 16.20 -3.55
CA PRO A 187 25.16 16.06 -4.99
C PRO A 187 26.38 15.19 -5.31
N LYS A 188 27.29 14.97 -4.35
CA LYS A 188 28.49 14.13 -4.51
C LYS A 188 28.21 12.63 -4.33
N LYS A 189 27.02 12.23 -3.83
CA LYS A 189 26.61 10.82 -3.69
C LYS A 189 25.64 10.36 -4.77
N ALA A 190 25.32 11.20 -5.73
CA ALA A 190 24.40 10.91 -6.84
C ALA A 190 25.10 10.38 -8.09
N GLU A 191 26.34 9.93 -8.02
CA GLU A 191 26.98 9.24 -9.13
C GLU A 191 26.40 7.81 -9.22
N ILE A 192 25.42 7.67 -10.11
CA ILE A 192 24.95 6.36 -10.57
C ILE A 192 26.02 5.83 -11.53
N HIS A 193 26.80 4.86 -11.10
CA HIS A 193 27.59 4.06 -12.03
C HIS A 193 26.63 3.17 -12.84
N VAL A 194 26.44 3.51 -14.12
CA VAL A 194 25.76 2.70 -15.13
C VAL A 194 26.75 1.69 -15.69
#